data_b5504124191186fbf5e679aaf50f2c5b
#
_entry.id   b5504124191186fbf5e679aaf50f2c5b
#
_cell.length_a   1.000
_cell.length_b   1.000
_cell.length_c   1.000
_cell.angle_alpha   90.00
_cell.angle_beta   90.00
_cell.angle_gamma   90.00
#
_symmetry.space_group_name_H-M   'P 1'
#
loop_
_entity.id
_entity.type
_entity.pdbx_description
1 polymer ?
#
loop_
_entity_poly.entity_id
_entity_poly.type
_entity_poly.pdbx_seq_one_letter_code
_entity_poly.pdbx_strand_id
1 'polypeptide(L)'
;MKLRNILYIFIISLFYSCNNDYKPRIGISGLGIESSTFSPARTTEKEFHIKYNEDIFSNYSFFNDNYLDKAEWLPSMTGKAIPGGVVTKEAYELMVTDLIERTKKTLPLDGLFFDIHGAMNVEGMYDPEGDLIERIREVVGNKTIISTSMDLHGNVSEKLAMHSDLITCYRMAPHE
;
A
#
# COMPACT_ATOMS: atom_id res chain seq x y z
N MET A 1 51.12 24.36 -3.82
CA MET A 1 50.33 23.45 -2.97
C MET A 1 50.82 22.04 -3.19
N LYS A 2 51.28 21.31 -2.17
CA LYS A 2 51.90 20.00 -2.35
C LYS A 2 50.84 18.94 -2.64
N LEU A 3 51.12 18.04 -3.59
CA LEU A 3 50.23 16.97 -4.05
C LEU A 3 49.56 16.19 -2.88
N ARG A 4 50.28 16.03 -1.77
CA ARG A 4 49.84 15.41 -0.52
C ARG A 4 48.63 16.11 0.11
N ASN A 5 48.55 17.43 0.03
CA ASN A 5 47.41 18.21 0.59
C ASN A 5 46.16 18.12 -0.28
N ILE A 6 46.36 17.94 -1.60
CA ILE A 6 45.24 17.72 -2.54
C ILE A 6 44.63 16.33 -2.30
N LEU A 7 45.46 15.32 -2.01
CA LEU A 7 44.98 13.96 -1.71
C LEU A 7 44.15 13.91 -0.42
N TYR A 8 44.55 14.64 0.63
CA TYR A 8 43.79 14.72 1.88
C TYR A 8 42.44 15.42 1.70
N ILE A 9 42.36 16.46 0.88
CA ILE A 9 41.08 17.14 0.58
C ILE A 9 40.14 16.20 -0.19
N PHE A 10 40.67 15.40 -1.12
CA PHE A 10 39.87 14.44 -1.89
C PHE A 10 39.36 13.27 -1.03
N ILE A 11 40.18 12.78 -0.09
CA ILE A 11 39.77 11.74 0.86
C ILE A 11 38.70 12.26 1.82
N ILE A 12 38.84 13.49 2.34
CA ILE A 12 37.86 14.11 3.22
C ILE A 12 36.51 14.33 2.49
N SER A 13 36.52 14.74 1.22
CA SER A 13 35.30 14.91 0.43
C SER A 13 34.59 13.59 0.15
N LEU A 14 35.29 12.46 0.08
CA LEU A 14 34.70 11.12 -0.07
C LEU A 14 33.97 10.64 1.22
N PHE A 15 34.43 11.09 2.40
CA PHE A 15 33.76 10.76 3.66
C PHE A 15 32.56 11.67 3.98
N TYR A 16 32.49 12.88 3.40
CA TYR A 16 31.35 13.78 3.57
C TYR A 16 30.15 13.42 2.68
N SER A 17 30.31 12.49 1.75
CA SER A 17 29.24 12.09 0.81
C SER A 17 28.29 11.01 1.33
N CYS A 18 28.42 10.54 2.57
CA CYS A 18 27.64 9.41 3.11
C CYS A 18 26.72 9.74 4.29
N ASN A 19 26.44 11.00 4.58
CA ASN A 19 25.37 11.37 5.49
C ASN A 19 24.22 11.99 4.70
N ASN A 20 23.58 11.19 3.88
CA ASN A 20 22.25 11.54 3.40
C ASN A 20 21.26 10.97 4.43
N ASP A 21 20.73 11.82 5.31
CA ASP A 21 19.56 11.53 6.16
C ASP A 21 18.30 11.41 5.29
N TYR A 22 18.44 10.74 4.14
CA TYR A 22 17.33 10.51 3.23
C TYR A 22 16.34 9.53 3.88
N LYS A 23 15.15 10.02 4.17
CA LYS A 23 14.03 9.18 4.59
C LYS A 23 13.17 8.87 3.36
N PRO A 24 12.98 7.59 3.00
CA PRO A 24 12.13 7.23 1.89
C PRO A 24 10.68 7.66 2.18
N ARG A 25 10.00 8.13 1.16
CA ARG A 25 8.59 8.55 1.20
C ARG A 25 7.70 7.34 0.93
N ILE A 26 7.02 6.84 1.96
CA ILE A 26 6.23 5.62 1.89
C ILE A 26 4.75 5.92 2.09
N GLY A 27 3.97 5.68 1.05
CA GLY A 27 2.52 5.75 1.12
C GLY A 27 1.89 4.49 1.75
N ILE A 28 0.68 4.64 2.28
CA ILE A 28 -0.16 3.53 2.71
C ILE A 28 -1.56 3.76 2.16
N SER A 29 -2.08 2.82 1.37
CA SER A 29 -3.45 2.85 0.88
C SER A 29 -3.96 1.47 0.53
N GLY A 30 -5.28 1.27 0.54
CA GLY A 30 -5.87 0.02 0.12
C GLY A 30 -7.29 -0.20 0.61
N LEU A 31 -7.92 -1.21 0.04
CA LEU A 31 -9.27 -1.68 0.42
C LEU A 31 -9.20 -3.19 0.62
N GLY A 32 -9.75 -3.69 1.71
CA GLY A 32 -9.71 -5.10 2.04
C GLY A 32 -11.02 -5.63 2.59
N ILE A 33 -11.47 -6.74 2.01
CA ILE A 33 -12.59 -7.56 2.49
C ILE A 33 -12.42 -8.99 1.99
N GLU A 34 -12.80 -9.96 2.79
CA GLU A 34 -13.05 -11.33 2.35
C GLU A 34 -14.53 -11.46 1.93
N SER A 35 -14.78 -11.51 0.63
CA SER A 35 -16.14 -11.61 0.09
C SER A 35 -16.52 -13.05 -0.21
N SER A 36 -17.74 -13.44 0.20
CA SER A 36 -18.34 -14.71 -0.19
C SER A 36 -19.38 -14.51 -1.29
N THR A 37 -19.16 -15.16 -2.43
CA THR A 37 -20.12 -15.18 -3.54
C THR A 37 -21.37 -16.05 -3.23
N PHE A 38 -21.30 -16.89 -2.21
CA PHE A 38 -22.44 -17.70 -1.72
C PHE A 38 -23.35 -16.91 -0.78
N SER A 39 -22.90 -15.77 -0.26
CA SER A 39 -23.74 -14.92 0.58
C SER A 39 -24.80 -14.19 -0.27
N PRO A 40 -26.08 -14.18 0.15
CA PRO A 40 -27.11 -13.38 -0.51
C PRO A 40 -26.98 -11.89 -0.17
N ALA A 41 -26.20 -11.54 0.86
CA ALA A 41 -25.96 -10.16 1.26
C ALA A 41 -25.12 -9.40 0.24
N ARG A 42 -25.19 -8.08 0.31
CA ARG A 42 -24.29 -7.17 -0.41
C ARG A 42 -23.57 -6.30 0.60
N THR A 43 -22.34 -5.95 0.27
CA THR A 43 -21.52 -5.05 1.08
C THR A 43 -21.47 -3.68 0.41
N THR A 44 -21.86 -2.64 1.12
CA THR A 44 -21.79 -1.26 0.66
C THR A 44 -20.65 -0.52 1.36
N GLU A 45 -20.44 0.76 1.05
CA GLU A 45 -19.43 1.57 1.71
C GLU A 45 -19.63 1.71 3.23
N LYS A 46 -20.85 1.49 3.72
CA LYS A 46 -21.20 1.62 5.14
C LYS A 46 -20.63 0.50 6.02
N GLU A 47 -20.37 -0.67 5.42
CA GLU A 47 -19.77 -1.80 6.12
C GLU A 47 -18.25 -1.66 6.19
N PHE A 48 -17.63 -0.73 5.43
CA PHE A 48 -16.20 -0.49 5.49
C PHE A 48 -15.84 0.49 6.60
N HIS A 49 -14.93 0.08 7.45
CA HIS A 49 -14.26 0.96 8.41
C HIS A 49 -13.13 1.71 7.69
N ILE A 50 -13.45 2.90 7.20
CA ILE A 50 -12.50 3.74 6.47
C ILE A 50 -11.70 4.56 7.46
N LYS A 51 -10.38 4.58 7.28
CA LYS A 51 -9.43 5.43 8.01
C LYS A 51 -8.61 6.28 7.06
N TYR A 52 -8.21 7.44 7.52
CA TYR A 52 -7.49 8.44 6.77
C TYR A 52 -6.24 8.89 7.53
N ASN A 53 -5.19 9.26 6.79
CA ASN A 53 -3.99 9.87 7.32
C ASN A 53 -3.40 9.04 8.51
N GLU A 54 -2.96 9.68 9.57
CA GLU A 54 -2.31 9.06 10.73
C GLU A 54 -3.19 8.05 11.49
N ASP A 55 -4.53 8.15 11.38
CA ASP A 55 -5.44 7.16 11.98
C ASP A 55 -5.20 5.74 11.45
N ILE A 56 -4.64 5.64 10.24
CA ILE A 56 -4.30 4.38 9.58
C ILE A 56 -3.26 3.59 10.39
N PHE A 57 -2.33 4.25 11.08
CA PHE A 57 -1.31 3.57 11.88
C PHE A 57 -1.88 2.66 12.97
N SER A 58 -3.07 3.00 13.48
CA SER A 58 -3.75 2.16 14.48
C SER A 58 -4.21 0.79 13.95
N ASN A 59 -4.15 0.56 12.64
CA ASN A 59 -4.42 -0.75 12.04
C ASN A 59 -3.24 -1.72 12.21
N TYR A 60 -2.04 -1.22 12.57
CA TYR A 60 -0.81 -2.00 12.51
C TYR A 60 -0.06 -1.89 13.84
N SER A 61 -0.01 -2.99 14.61
CA SER A 61 0.66 -3.05 15.90
C SER A 61 2.19 -2.87 15.82
N PHE A 62 2.78 -3.06 14.63
CA PHE A 62 4.22 -2.89 14.41
C PHE A 62 4.65 -1.44 14.22
N PHE A 63 3.73 -0.49 13.95
CA PHE A 63 4.07 0.93 13.90
C PHE A 63 4.34 1.45 15.31
N ASN A 64 5.59 1.47 15.68
CA ASN A 64 6.12 2.06 16.90
C ASN A 64 7.25 3.04 16.54
N ASP A 65 7.81 3.72 17.52
CA ASP A 65 8.83 4.75 17.31
C ASP A 65 10.01 4.27 16.44
N ASN A 66 10.40 2.99 16.58
CA ASN A 66 11.50 2.43 15.77
C ASN A 66 11.19 2.36 14.27
N TYR A 67 9.91 2.21 13.88
CA TYR A 67 9.50 2.18 12.49
C TYR A 67 9.11 3.55 11.96
N LEU A 68 8.45 4.38 12.78
CA LEU A 68 8.05 5.73 12.40
C LEU A 68 9.25 6.59 11.98
N ASP A 69 10.40 6.40 12.62
CA ASP A 69 11.62 7.13 12.28
C ASP A 69 12.33 6.68 11.00
N LYS A 70 11.97 5.53 10.42
CA LYS A 70 12.65 4.95 9.25
C LYS A 70 12.26 5.57 7.92
N ALA A 71 11.11 6.22 7.84
CA ALA A 71 10.56 6.78 6.61
C ALA A 71 9.74 8.05 6.89
N GLU A 72 9.50 8.83 5.85
CA GLU A 72 8.40 9.79 5.82
C GLU A 72 7.13 9.03 5.41
N TRP A 73 6.31 8.68 6.39
CA TRP A 73 5.09 7.93 6.18
C TRP A 73 3.96 8.85 5.72
N LEU A 74 3.33 8.51 4.61
CA LEU A 74 2.29 9.29 3.95
C LEU A 74 1.03 8.43 3.75
N PRO A 75 0.36 8.01 4.85
CA PRO A 75 -0.86 7.25 4.76
C PRO A 75 -1.98 8.11 4.14
N SER A 76 -2.73 7.55 3.19
CA SER A 76 -3.79 8.27 2.47
C SER A 76 -5.18 7.83 2.87
N MET A 77 -5.52 6.57 2.58
CA MET A 77 -6.82 5.96 2.90
C MET A 77 -6.69 4.44 2.97
N THR A 78 -7.26 3.84 4.00
CA THR A 78 -7.54 2.40 4.04
C THR A 78 -9.01 2.16 4.39
N GLY A 79 -9.61 1.14 3.78
CA GLY A 79 -10.95 0.69 4.10
C GLY A 79 -10.97 -0.81 4.33
N LYS A 80 -11.45 -1.24 5.49
CA LYS A 80 -11.55 -2.67 5.85
C LYS A 80 -12.97 -3.02 6.26
N ALA A 81 -13.51 -4.10 5.70
CA ALA A 81 -14.76 -4.67 6.14
C ALA A 81 -14.54 -6.08 6.70
N ILE A 82 -15.44 -6.49 7.61
CA ILE A 82 -15.49 -7.89 8.06
C ILE A 82 -15.90 -8.79 6.89
N PRO A 83 -15.58 -10.09 6.93
CA PRO A 83 -16.03 -11.04 5.90
C PRO A 83 -17.55 -10.92 5.64
N GLY A 84 -17.90 -10.76 4.36
CA GLY A 84 -19.28 -10.43 3.98
C GLY A 84 -19.67 -10.91 2.59
N GLY A 85 -20.75 -10.32 2.06
CA GLY A 85 -21.19 -10.56 0.69
C GLY A 85 -20.35 -9.78 -0.33
N VAL A 86 -20.71 -9.98 -1.60
CA VAL A 86 -20.09 -9.27 -2.73
C VAL A 86 -20.28 -7.76 -2.57
N VAL A 87 -19.24 -6.98 -2.80
CA VAL A 87 -19.28 -5.52 -2.74
C VAL A 87 -20.08 -4.98 -3.92
N THR A 88 -20.96 -4.01 -3.69
CA THR A 88 -21.66 -3.37 -4.79
C THR A 88 -20.69 -2.56 -5.65
N LYS A 89 -20.96 -2.50 -6.96
CA LYS A 89 -20.10 -1.76 -7.88
C LYS A 89 -20.04 -0.27 -7.52
N GLU A 90 -21.17 0.29 -7.12
CA GLU A 90 -21.27 1.70 -6.70
C GLU A 90 -20.38 2.00 -5.49
N ALA A 91 -20.40 1.12 -4.48
CA ALA A 91 -19.56 1.27 -3.30
C ALA A 91 -18.06 1.17 -3.64
N TYR A 92 -17.71 0.20 -4.50
CA TYR A 92 -16.34 0.05 -4.98
C TYR A 92 -15.84 1.32 -5.70
N GLU A 93 -16.56 1.80 -6.69
CA GLU A 93 -16.15 2.98 -7.48
C GLU A 93 -16.10 4.24 -6.61
N LEU A 94 -17.02 4.40 -5.66
CA LEU A 94 -17.00 5.53 -4.71
C LEU A 94 -15.71 5.53 -3.88
N MET A 95 -15.39 4.38 -3.26
CA MET A 95 -14.21 4.25 -2.40
C MET A 95 -12.90 4.35 -3.20
N VAL A 96 -12.84 3.72 -4.39
CA VAL A 96 -11.65 3.77 -5.25
C VAL A 96 -11.40 5.20 -5.72
N THR A 97 -12.43 5.95 -6.07
CA THR A 97 -12.27 7.36 -6.48
C THR A 97 -11.65 8.19 -5.36
N ASP A 98 -12.16 8.09 -4.12
CA ASP A 98 -11.61 8.82 -2.98
C ASP A 98 -10.16 8.37 -2.67
N LEU A 99 -9.91 7.06 -2.70
CA LEU A 99 -8.58 6.49 -2.45
C LEU A 99 -7.54 7.02 -3.46
N ILE A 100 -7.87 7.02 -4.74
CA ILE A 100 -7.01 7.52 -5.82
C ILE A 100 -6.72 9.02 -5.65
N GLU A 101 -7.75 9.82 -5.39
CA GLU A 101 -7.58 11.27 -5.21
C GLU A 101 -6.74 11.61 -3.97
N ARG A 102 -6.83 10.81 -2.91
CA ARG A 102 -5.99 10.97 -1.72
C ARG A 102 -4.55 10.52 -1.96
N THR A 103 -4.37 9.39 -2.65
CA THR A 103 -3.03 8.89 -3.01
C THR A 103 -2.29 9.89 -3.91
N LYS A 104 -2.97 10.56 -4.84
CA LYS A 104 -2.36 11.65 -5.65
C LYS A 104 -1.77 12.77 -4.80
N LYS A 105 -2.38 13.08 -3.67
CA LYS A 105 -1.91 14.18 -2.78
C LYS A 105 -0.63 13.82 -2.00
N THR A 106 -0.27 12.54 -1.93
CA THR A 106 0.95 12.10 -1.22
C THR A 106 2.18 12.04 -2.13
N LEU A 107 2.02 12.23 -3.43
CA LEU A 107 3.12 12.12 -4.39
C LEU A 107 4.19 13.21 -4.23
N PRO A 108 5.46 12.96 -4.63
CA PRO A 108 5.97 11.67 -5.12
C PRO A 108 6.23 10.67 -4.01
N LEU A 109 6.18 9.36 -4.32
CA LEU A 109 6.45 8.26 -3.40
C LEU A 109 7.62 7.41 -3.89
N ASP A 110 8.46 6.93 -2.96
CA ASP A 110 9.48 5.90 -3.23
C ASP A 110 8.88 4.50 -3.12
N GLY A 111 7.94 4.32 -2.20
CA GLY A 111 7.22 3.08 -2.01
C GLY A 111 5.76 3.29 -1.62
N LEU A 112 4.95 2.28 -1.84
CA LEU A 112 3.56 2.22 -1.42
C LEU A 112 3.29 0.86 -0.76
N PHE A 113 2.81 0.87 0.47
CA PHE A 113 2.19 -0.29 1.08
C PHE A 113 0.73 -0.35 0.64
N PHE A 114 0.44 -1.30 -0.26
CA PHE A 114 -0.89 -1.55 -0.80
C PHE A 114 -1.58 -2.61 0.06
N ASP A 115 -2.45 -2.16 0.97
CA ASP A 115 -3.09 -2.97 2.00
C ASP A 115 -4.44 -3.52 1.51
N ILE A 116 -4.44 -4.77 1.04
CA ILE A 116 -5.61 -5.48 0.55
C ILE A 116 -5.85 -6.76 1.37
N HIS A 117 -6.98 -7.43 1.12
CA HIS A 117 -7.23 -8.78 1.64
C HIS A 117 -6.79 -9.88 0.65
N GLY A 118 -6.97 -9.66 -0.64
CA GLY A 118 -6.73 -10.64 -1.68
C GLY A 118 -7.96 -11.46 -2.08
N ALA A 119 -9.11 -11.23 -1.44
CA ALA A 119 -10.33 -12.01 -1.66
C ALA A 119 -11.59 -11.13 -1.85
N MET A 120 -11.40 -9.91 -2.34
CA MET A 120 -12.51 -9.02 -2.66
C MET A 120 -13.25 -9.50 -3.91
N ASN A 121 -14.58 -9.54 -3.84
CA ASN A 121 -15.46 -9.68 -5.00
C ASN A 121 -16.34 -8.44 -5.13
N VAL A 122 -16.48 -7.95 -6.35
CA VAL A 122 -17.32 -6.79 -6.70
C VAL A 122 -18.30 -7.18 -7.79
N GLU A 123 -19.53 -6.71 -7.70
CA GLU A 123 -20.57 -6.99 -8.66
C GLU A 123 -20.13 -6.63 -10.08
N GLY A 124 -20.26 -7.60 -10.99
CA GLY A 124 -19.93 -7.41 -12.41
C GLY A 124 -18.44 -7.23 -12.72
N MET A 125 -17.53 -7.43 -11.73
CA MET A 125 -16.08 -7.38 -11.93
C MET A 125 -15.46 -8.76 -11.78
N TYR A 126 -14.49 -9.07 -12.64
CA TYR A 126 -13.76 -10.34 -12.59
C TYR A 126 -12.59 -10.28 -11.60
N ASP A 127 -11.87 -9.15 -11.57
CA ASP A 127 -10.64 -8.96 -10.78
C ASP A 127 -10.59 -7.55 -10.19
N PRO A 128 -11.32 -7.29 -9.10
CA PRO A 128 -11.39 -5.94 -8.53
C PRO A 128 -10.09 -5.48 -7.87
N GLU A 129 -9.30 -6.39 -7.28
CA GLU A 129 -8.02 -6.01 -6.67
C GLU A 129 -6.94 -5.78 -7.72
N GLY A 130 -7.00 -6.52 -8.84
CA GLY A 130 -6.19 -6.24 -10.01
C GLY A 130 -6.56 -4.91 -10.69
N ASP A 131 -7.84 -4.55 -10.78
CA ASP A 131 -8.30 -3.25 -11.25
C ASP A 131 -7.80 -2.12 -10.34
N LEU A 132 -7.92 -2.30 -9.02
CA LEU A 132 -7.50 -1.30 -8.04
C LEU A 132 -5.98 -1.02 -8.11
N ILE A 133 -5.15 -2.07 -8.15
CA ILE A 133 -3.70 -1.88 -8.21
C ILE A 133 -3.24 -1.27 -9.55
N GLU A 134 -3.90 -1.60 -10.66
CA GLU A 134 -3.64 -1.00 -11.96
C GLU A 134 -3.88 0.52 -11.91
N ARG A 135 -5.03 0.97 -11.40
CA ARG A 135 -5.35 2.39 -11.20
C ARG A 135 -4.36 3.07 -10.25
N ILE A 136 -3.92 2.40 -9.19
CA ILE A 136 -2.89 2.91 -8.28
C ILE A 136 -1.55 3.04 -8.99
N ARG A 137 -1.13 2.03 -9.77
CA ARG A 137 0.11 2.04 -10.54
C ARG A 137 0.14 3.20 -11.54
N GLU A 138 -0.97 3.50 -12.19
CA GLU A 138 -1.09 4.68 -13.08
C GLU A 138 -0.83 5.99 -12.34
N VAL A 139 -1.25 6.09 -11.09
CA VAL A 139 -1.10 7.29 -10.26
C VAL A 139 0.32 7.44 -9.71
N VAL A 140 0.88 6.38 -9.12
CA VAL A 140 2.18 6.45 -8.45
C VAL A 140 3.36 6.31 -9.41
N GLY A 141 3.11 5.77 -10.61
CA GLY A 141 4.11 5.56 -11.65
C GLY A 141 4.99 4.33 -11.43
N ASN A 142 5.82 4.02 -12.43
CA ASN A 142 6.61 2.77 -12.49
C ASN A 142 7.86 2.79 -11.59
N LYS A 143 8.22 3.92 -11.00
CA LYS A 143 9.40 4.02 -10.12
C LYS A 143 9.07 3.74 -8.66
N THR A 144 7.82 3.90 -8.26
CA THR A 144 7.35 3.62 -6.90
C THR A 144 7.28 2.11 -6.69
N ILE A 145 7.94 1.61 -5.66
CA ILE A 145 7.87 0.19 -5.28
C ILE A 145 6.52 -0.06 -4.60
N ILE A 146 5.68 -0.92 -5.18
CA ILE A 146 4.42 -1.34 -4.56
C ILE A 146 4.61 -2.69 -3.87
N SER A 147 4.45 -2.67 -2.55
CA SER A 147 4.44 -3.88 -1.72
C SER A 147 3.02 -4.15 -1.23
N THR A 148 2.53 -5.36 -1.41
CA THR A 148 1.22 -5.77 -0.88
C THR A 148 1.35 -6.92 0.12
N SER A 149 0.49 -6.90 1.13
CA SER A 149 0.34 -7.98 2.09
C SER A 149 -1.13 -8.38 2.13
N MET A 150 -1.40 -9.67 2.06
CA MET A 150 -2.75 -10.20 1.97
C MET A 150 -2.96 -11.41 2.88
N ASP A 151 -4.19 -11.82 3.00
CA ASP A 151 -4.57 -13.06 3.65
C ASP A 151 -4.13 -14.28 2.81
N LEU A 152 -3.95 -15.43 3.46
CA LEU A 152 -3.62 -16.68 2.75
C LEU A 152 -4.78 -17.22 1.89
N HIS A 153 -6.02 -16.75 2.11
CA HIS A 153 -7.18 -17.05 1.27
C HIS A 153 -7.26 -16.15 0.03
N GLY A 154 -6.29 -15.23 -0.13
CA GLY A 154 -6.21 -14.33 -1.26
C GLY A 154 -5.93 -15.06 -2.57
N ASN A 155 -6.40 -14.47 -3.65
CA ASN A 155 -6.12 -14.92 -5.01
C ASN A 155 -5.21 -13.91 -5.72
N VAL A 156 -4.06 -14.38 -6.18
CA VAL A 156 -3.12 -13.56 -6.94
C VAL A 156 -3.45 -13.67 -8.42
N SER A 157 -4.11 -12.65 -8.95
CA SER A 157 -4.36 -12.54 -10.38
C SER A 157 -3.08 -12.16 -11.14
N GLU A 158 -3.07 -12.38 -12.45
CA GLU A 158 -1.98 -11.92 -13.31
C GLU A 158 -1.80 -10.40 -13.22
N LYS A 159 -2.88 -9.64 -13.21
CA LYS A 159 -2.86 -8.19 -13.10
C LYS A 159 -2.29 -7.72 -11.76
N LEU A 160 -2.69 -8.34 -10.64
CA LEU A 160 -2.13 -8.05 -9.33
C LEU A 160 -0.62 -8.33 -9.30
N ALA A 161 -0.19 -9.47 -9.87
CA ALA A 161 1.23 -9.83 -9.93
C ALA A 161 2.05 -8.88 -10.81
N MET A 162 1.51 -8.43 -11.94
CA MET A 162 2.22 -7.52 -12.87
C MET A 162 2.42 -6.12 -12.32
N HIS A 163 1.51 -5.64 -11.49
CA HIS A 163 1.55 -4.28 -10.95
C HIS A 163 2.15 -4.18 -9.53
N SER A 164 2.40 -5.32 -8.88
CA SER A 164 3.12 -5.39 -7.60
C SER A 164 4.60 -5.67 -7.80
N ASP A 165 5.45 -5.09 -6.94
CA ASP A 165 6.88 -5.41 -6.88
C ASP A 165 7.18 -6.47 -5.80
N LEU A 166 6.39 -6.49 -4.74
CA LEU A 166 6.45 -7.47 -3.66
C LEU A 166 5.04 -7.92 -3.25
N ILE A 167 4.85 -9.24 -3.13
CA ILE A 167 3.62 -9.82 -2.61
C ILE A 167 3.96 -10.73 -1.44
N THR A 168 3.31 -10.51 -0.31
CA THR A 168 3.42 -11.33 0.89
C THR A 168 2.04 -11.75 1.38
N CYS A 169 1.97 -12.84 2.13
CA CYS A 169 0.74 -13.27 2.79
C CYS A 169 1.06 -13.94 4.13
N TYR A 170 0.04 -14.13 4.96
CA TYR A 170 0.14 -15.01 6.12
C TYR A 170 0.51 -16.42 5.69
N ARG A 171 1.30 -17.13 6.52
CA ARG A 171 1.81 -18.47 6.21
C ARG A 171 0.89 -19.58 6.66
N MET A 172 0.02 -19.32 7.61
CA MET A 172 -0.85 -20.35 8.21
C MET A 172 -2.13 -19.75 8.82
N ALA A 173 -3.09 -20.61 9.09
CA ALA A 173 -4.28 -20.32 9.86
C ALA A 173 -4.24 -21.17 11.17
N PRO A 174 -4.47 -20.59 12.39
CA PRO A 174 -4.64 -19.13 12.62
C PRO A 174 -3.47 -18.29 12.14
N HIS A 175 -3.72 -17.01 11.85
CA HIS A 175 -2.72 -16.10 11.32
C HIS A 175 -1.67 -15.78 12.39
N GLU A 176 -0.43 -16.22 12.17
CA GLU A 176 0.74 -15.98 13.02
C GLU A 176 1.93 -15.52 12.15
#